data_0f03653b616b95a5295af87aa4e24b25
#
_entry.id   0f03653b616b95a5295af87aa4e24b25
#
_cell.length_a   1.000
_cell.length_b   1.000
_cell.length_c   1.000
_cell.angle_alpha   90.00
_cell.angle_beta   90.00
_cell.angle_gamma   90.00
#
_symmetry.space_group_name_H-M   'P 1'
#
loop_
_entity.id
_entity.type
_entity.pdbx_description
1 polymer ?
#
loop_
_entity_poly.entity_id
_entity_poly.type
_entity_poly.pdbx_seq_one_letter_code
_entity_poly.pdbx_strand_id
1 'polypeptide(L)'
;MWFLCVFYHRLLDYRRPEVDSLAELFGAFGGDGGGEESASTRSLEWKLPENHHIDSPFHFVSLPSEEIARNIANRSILVKGFYELWGQGSSYEELEKAIKDFPDERKLPYLTSDSTFRITVDSFGKVISFQEQNERIQGLSYIPFMGRVDLRNPEHRFWLIETDDYGSNNGLPPVVQRTIFFGREVGAADRKLLPTYQLKSRRYLGPTAMDAEMAFLMANQGLAQPGKLVYDPFVGTGSILVAAAHFGAMTMGADIDIRVVRDGRGPNCNVWSNFEQYNLPMPISLLRADNNLPPWRSSLKEVFDAIICDPPYGVRAGGRKSGGRKLLRGTVDPYTVPEEKRLDHIPSTAPYSLAECMHDLLDLSAKMLVMGGRLVFFFPVVREDGLTNAQFPEHPCFTLIASCEQILSLRYSRYLLTMVKTGAYTEEIEESAQKMHLEFKENHLKWLEDGNLHSAVFSPADSQEALGAKSKFDRDSKPKYRGKYASMLPVVPLPVDSGLIKLAYLQSNCLL
;
A
#
# COMPACT_ATOMS: atom_id res chain seq x y z
N MET A 1 -14.20 -17.00 11.73
CA MET A 1 -13.11 -18.02 11.88
C MET A 1 -11.80 -17.28 12.14
N TRP A 2 -10.95 -17.81 13.05
CA TRP A 2 -9.65 -17.21 13.33
C TRP A 2 -8.59 -17.79 12.41
N PHE A 3 -7.75 -16.90 11.84
CA PHE A 3 -6.60 -17.25 11.02
C PHE A 3 -5.34 -16.57 11.55
N LEU A 4 -4.21 -17.23 11.45
CA LEU A 4 -2.91 -16.56 11.57
C LEU A 4 -2.63 -15.83 10.24
N CYS A 5 -2.62 -14.51 10.30
CA CYS A 5 -2.19 -13.64 9.21
C CYS A 5 -0.70 -13.35 9.38
N VAL A 6 0.11 -13.75 8.42
CA VAL A 6 1.53 -13.44 8.41
C VAL A 6 1.81 -12.33 7.41
N PHE A 7 2.40 -11.26 7.88
CA PHE A 7 2.75 -10.10 7.07
C PHE A 7 4.21 -10.13 6.60
N TYR A 8 4.50 -9.43 5.52
CA TYR A 8 5.85 -8.98 5.26
C TYR A 8 6.25 -7.94 6.31
N HIS A 9 7.52 -7.98 6.77
CA HIS A 9 8.02 -7.06 7.80
C HIS A 9 8.48 -5.73 7.17
N ARG A 10 7.51 -4.96 6.67
CA ARG A 10 7.71 -3.64 6.08
C ARG A 10 6.39 -2.85 6.11
N LEU A 11 6.46 -1.53 6.03
CA LEU A 11 5.28 -0.64 6.01
C LEU A 11 4.27 -0.99 7.11
N LEU A 12 4.74 -1.00 8.35
CA LEU A 12 4.05 -1.60 9.49
C LEU A 12 2.65 -1.05 9.69
N ASP A 13 2.48 0.27 9.56
CA ASP A 13 1.19 0.94 9.73
C ASP A 13 0.18 0.61 8.64
N TYR A 14 0.64 0.18 7.47
CA TYR A 14 -0.22 -0.12 6.33
C TYR A 14 -0.86 -1.51 6.38
N ARG A 15 -0.30 -2.43 7.19
CA ARG A 15 -0.65 -3.86 7.18
C ARG A 15 -2.12 -4.13 7.49
N ARG A 16 -2.59 -3.65 8.65
CA ARG A 16 -3.99 -3.83 9.06
C ARG A 16 -4.95 -3.02 8.19
N PRO A 17 -4.72 -1.72 7.94
CA PRO A 17 -5.60 -0.93 7.07
C PRO A 17 -5.78 -1.49 5.67
N GLU A 18 -4.74 -2.11 5.08
CA GLU A 18 -4.89 -2.82 3.81
C GLU A 18 -5.85 -4.00 3.92
N VAL A 19 -5.67 -4.86 4.94
CA VAL A 19 -6.51 -6.04 5.14
C VAL A 19 -7.94 -5.66 5.51
N ASP A 20 -8.14 -4.64 6.35
CA ASP A 20 -9.47 -4.14 6.72
C ASP A 20 -10.22 -3.62 5.48
N SER A 21 -9.53 -2.88 4.60
CA SER A 21 -10.09 -2.40 3.33
C SER A 21 -10.44 -3.55 2.38
N LEU A 22 -9.58 -4.55 2.27
CA LEU A 22 -9.84 -5.73 1.43
C LEU A 22 -10.94 -6.61 2.01
N ALA A 23 -11.07 -6.69 3.33
CA ALA A 23 -12.17 -7.38 3.99
C ALA A 23 -13.52 -6.74 3.64
N GLU A 24 -13.59 -5.40 3.66
CA GLU A 24 -14.77 -4.67 3.19
C GLU A 24 -15.06 -4.96 1.71
N LEU A 25 -14.02 -4.91 0.86
CA LEU A 25 -14.14 -5.17 -0.57
C LEU A 25 -14.74 -6.56 -0.86
N PHE A 26 -14.36 -7.57 -0.09
CA PHE A 26 -14.81 -8.95 -0.26
C PHE A 26 -16.02 -9.32 0.61
N GLY A 27 -16.71 -8.32 1.19
CA GLY A 27 -17.98 -8.52 1.88
C GLY A 27 -17.87 -9.15 3.26
N ALA A 28 -16.73 -9.01 3.95
CA ALA A 28 -16.53 -9.58 5.28
C ALA A 28 -17.49 -9.04 6.35
N PHE A 29 -18.08 -7.87 6.13
CA PHE A 29 -18.94 -7.18 7.11
C PHE A 29 -20.45 -7.39 6.88
N GLY A 30 -20.86 -8.31 6.02
CA GLY A 30 -22.27 -8.65 5.74
C GLY A 30 -23.01 -7.50 5.03
N GLY A 31 -23.62 -7.78 3.88
CA GLY A 31 -24.62 -6.91 3.27
C GLY A 31 -25.98 -7.07 3.95
N ASP A 32 -26.74 -5.98 4.05
CA ASP A 32 -28.16 -5.93 4.41
C ASP A 32 -28.56 -6.32 5.83
N GLY A 33 -28.31 -5.44 6.76
CA GLY A 33 -29.16 -5.21 7.90
C GLY A 33 -29.38 -3.71 8.02
N GLY A 34 -30.56 -3.22 7.60
CA GLY A 34 -30.94 -1.80 7.64
C GLY A 34 -30.97 -1.23 9.04
N GLY A 35 -29.80 -1.06 9.63
CA GLY A 35 -29.56 -0.29 10.83
C GLY A 35 -28.48 0.73 10.51
N GLU A 36 -28.71 1.97 10.90
CA GLU A 36 -27.79 3.12 10.78
C GLU A 36 -26.48 2.97 11.59
N GLU A 37 -25.88 1.78 11.65
CA GLU A 37 -24.50 1.66 12.09
C GLU A 37 -23.59 2.25 11.02
N SER A 38 -23.11 3.44 11.30
CA SER A 38 -22.28 4.22 10.43
C SER A 38 -21.12 3.37 9.89
N ALA A 39 -20.88 3.45 8.59
CA ALA A 39 -19.75 2.80 7.89
C ALA A 39 -18.36 3.07 8.52
N SER A 40 -18.29 3.95 9.51
CA SER A 40 -17.07 4.44 10.13
C SER A 40 -16.45 3.53 11.20
N THR A 41 -17.10 2.41 11.59
CA THR A 41 -16.67 1.58 12.72
C THR A 41 -16.47 0.10 12.43
N ARG A 42 -16.58 -0.33 11.18
CA ARG A 42 -16.43 -1.75 10.83
C ARG A 42 -14.95 -2.09 10.65
N SER A 43 -14.29 -2.48 11.75
CA SER A 43 -12.94 -3.05 11.72
C SER A 43 -12.99 -4.55 12.03
N LEU A 44 -12.02 -5.29 11.49
CA LEU A 44 -11.83 -6.69 11.82
C LEU A 44 -11.40 -6.85 13.27
N GLU A 45 -11.75 -8.00 13.86
CA GLU A 45 -11.22 -8.35 15.17
C GLU A 45 -9.79 -8.90 15.01
N TRP A 46 -8.83 -8.18 15.61
CA TRP A 46 -7.41 -8.50 15.60
C TRP A 46 -6.92 -8.91 16.99
N LYS A 47 -6.02 -9.91 17.04
CA LYS A 47 -5.29 -10.31 18.26
C LYS A 47 -3.81 -10.49 17.92
N LEU A 48 -2.95 -10.27 18.89
CA LEU A 48 -1.53 -10.63 18.78
C LEU A 48 -1.33 -12.01 19.41
N PRO A 49 -0.38 -12.81 18.91
CA PRO A 49 0.11 -13.95 19.67
C PRO A 49 0.65 -13.48 21.01
N GLU A 50 0.57 -14.37 22.01
CA GLU A 50 1.05 -14.06 23.35
C GLU A 50 2.55 -13.64 23.30
N ASN A 51 2.89 -12.60 24.07
CA ASN A 51 4.25 -12.03 24.14
C ASN A 51 4.82 -11.47 22.83
N HIS A 52 3.99 -11.22 21.81
CA HIS A 52 4.42 -10.56 20.58
C HIS A 52 4.19 -9.05 20.64
N HIS A 53 5.14 -8.29 20.06
CA HIS A 53 4.99 -6.85 19.87
C HIS A 53 4.02 -6.54 18.73
N ILE A 54 3.39 -5.34 18.74
CA ILE A 54 2.46 -4.91 17.69
C ILE A 54 3.11 -4.90 16.29
N ASP A 55 4.41 -4.65 16.21
CA ASP A 55 5.18 -4.65 14.96
C ASP A 55 5.54 -6.05 14.46
N SER A 56 5.29 -7.08 15.27
CA SER A 56 5.45 -8.48 14.84
C SER A 56 4.73 -8.73 13.52
N PRO A 57 5.29 -9.55 12.61
CA PRO A 57 4.57 -9.91 11.39
C PRO A 57 3.43 -10.91 11.62
N PHE A 58 3.25 -11.43 12.81
CA PHE A 58 2.27 -12.45 13.16
C PHE A 58 1.08 -11.84 13.88
N HIS A 59 -0.09 -11.89 13.25
CA HIS A 59 -1.34 -11.39 13.82
C HIS A 59 -2.45 -12.42 13.65
N PHE A 60 -3.32 -12.56 14.63
CA PHE A 60 -4.57 -13.28 14.46
C PHE A 60 -5.64 -12.32 13.97
N VAL A 61 -6.46 -12.78 13.03
CA VAL A 61 -7.60 -12.05 12.50
C VAL A 61 -8.81 -12.97 12.39
N SER A 62 -9.98 -12.42 12.75
CA SER A 62 -11.27 -13.10 12.57
C SER A 62 -11.85 -12.71 11.21
N LEU A 63 -12.08 -13.72 10.34
CA LEU A 63 -12.71 -13.54 9.03
C LEU A 63 -13.93 -14.49 8.93
N PRO A 64 -14.96 -14.11 8.15
CA PRO A 64 -16.18 -14.92 7.99
C PRO A 64 -15.93 -16.30 7.34
N SER A 65 -15.02 -16.36 6.37
CA SER A 65 -14.76 -17.58 5.60
C SER A 65 -13.32 -17.69 5.10
N GLU A 66 -12.91 -18.91 4.71
CA GLU A 66 -11.64 -19.15 4.03
C GLU A 66 -11.57 -18.48 2.66
N GLU A 67 -12.69 -18.38 1.96
CA GLU A 67 -12.75 -17.74 0.65
C GLU A 67 -12.34 -16.26 0.76
N ILE A 68 -12.86 -15.54 1.74
CA ILE A 68 -12.48 -14.16 2.01
C ILE A 68 -10.99 -14.08 2.36
N ALA A 69 -10.48 -14.95 3.23
CA ALA A 69 -9.05 -15.00 3.56
C ALA A 69 -8.18 -15.22 2.30
N ARG A 70 -8.61 -16.13 1.42
CA ARG A 70 -7.91 -16.42 0.15
C ARG A 70 -7.93 -15.24 -0.81
N ASN A 71 -9.07 -14.58 -0.95
CA ASN A 71 -9.22 -13.40 -1.80
C ASN A 71 -8.37 -12.23 -1.30
N ILE A 72 -8.35 -11.98 0.02
CA ILE A 72 -7.49 -10.97 0.64
C ILE A 72 -6.03 -11.30 0.38
N ALA A 73 -5.58 -12.53 0.66
CA ALA A 73 -4.18 -12.92 0.46
C ALA A 73 -3.71 -12.73 -0.98
N ASN A 74 -4.54 -13.12 -1.94
CA ASN A 74 -4.20 -13.05 -3.38
C ASN A 74 -4.06 -11.60 -3.87
N ARG A 75 -4.76 -10.66 -3.24
CA ARG A 75 -4.76 -9.25 -3.63
C ARG A 75 -3.84 -8.35 -2.79
N SER A 76 -3.62 -8.71 -1.53
CA SER A 76 -2.83 -7.91 -0.60
C SER A 76 -1.36 -7.82 -1.01
N ILE A 77 -0.78 -6.66 -0.78
CA ILE A 77 0.64 -6.37 -1.00
C ILE A 77 1.49 -6.75 0.21
N LEU A 78 0.90 -6.68 1.41
CA LEU A 78 1.64 -6.84 2.67
C LEU A 78 1.36 -8.17 3.37
N VAL A 79 0.32 -8.90 3.01
CA VAL A 79 0.07 -10.25 3.54
C VAL A 79 0.96 -11.25 2.82
N LYS A 80 1.68 -12.09 3.57
CA LYS A 80 2.46 -13.23 3.08
C LYS A 80 1.56 -14.45 2.90
N GLY A 81 0.64 -14.66 3.86
CA GLY A 81 -0.36 -15.72 3.81
C GLY A 81 -1.29 -15.73 5.02
N PHE A 82 -2.41 -16.43 4.86
CA PHE A 82 -3.33 -16.79 5.93
C PHE A 82 -3.27 -18.28 6.19
N TYR A 83 -3.23 -18.64 7.49
CA TYR A 83 -3.09 -20.01 7.91
C TYR A 83 -4.18 -20.39 8.92
N GLU A 84 -4.84 -21.53 8.69
CA GLU A 84 -5.64 -22.21 9.68
C GLU A 84 -4.70 -22.99 10.60
N LEU A 85 -4.57 -22.54 11.85
CA LEU A 85 -3.68 -23.21 12.80
C LEU A 85 -4.30 -24.49 13.32
N TRP A 86 -3.51 -25.56 13.30
CA TRP A 86 -3.80 -26.82 13.96
C TRP A 86 -3.18 -26.90 15.36
N GLY A 87 -2.12 -26.13 15.60
CA GLY A 87 -1.49 -26.03 16.90
C GLY A 87 -0.52 -24.86 17.00
N GLN A 88 -0.25 -24.47 18.23
CA GLN A 88 0.79 -23.54 18.62
C GLN A 88 1.37 -23.93 19.97
N GLY A 89 2.63 -23.59 20.22
CA GLY A 89 3.27 -23.82 21.51
C GLY A 89 4.61 -23.09 21.61
N SER A 90 5.16 -23.03 22.82
CA SER A 90 6.51 -22.52 23.08
C SER A 90 7.59 -23.59 22.87
N SER A 91 7.17 -24.85 22.84
CA SER A 91 8.02 -26.01 22.55
C SER A 91 7.37 -26.95 21.55
N TYR A 92 8.12 -27.90 21.01
CA TYR A 92 7.59 -28.92 20.11
C TYR A 92 6.65 -29.91 20.82
N GLU A 93 6.84 -30.16 22.10
CA GLU A 93 5.95 -30.98 22.93
C GLU A 93 4.60 -30.34 23.14
N GLU A 94 4.58 -29.01 23.39
CA GLU A 94 3.33 -28.25 23.48
C GLU A 94 2.62 -28.19 22.14
N LEU A 95 3.37 -27.98 21.04
CA LEU A 95 2.83 -28.00 19.69
C LEU A 95 2.19 -29.37 19.36
N GLU A 96 2.88 -30.47 19.66
CA GLU A 96 2.35 -31.82 19.45
C GLU A 96 1.04 -32.04 20.20
N LYS A 97 0.99 -31.65 21.47
CA LYS A 97 -0.23 -31.71 22.26
C LYS A 97 -1.36 -30.90 21.63
N ALA A 98 -1.09 -29.64 21.26
CA ALA A 98 -2.08 -28.77 20.65
C ALA A 98 -2.62 -29.34 19.32
N ILE A 99 -1.75 -29.94 18.47
CA ILE A 99 -2.18 -30.56 17.21
C ILE A 99 -3.00 -31.84 17.46
N LYS A 100 -2.67 -32.62 18.49
CA LYS A 100 -3.48 -33.80 18.88
C LYS A 100 -4.86 -33.39 19.38
N ASP A 101 -4.94 -32.31 20.13
CA ASP A 101 -6.19 -31.76 20.67
C ASP A 101 -7.03 -31.01 19.62
N PHE A 102 -6.47 -30.70 18.46
CA PHE A 102 -7.21 -30.04 17.36
C PHE A 102 -8.26 -30.99 16.79
N PRO A 103 -9.50 -30.50 16.50
CA PRO A 103 -10.61 -31.37 16.11
C PRO A 103 -10.33 -32.21 14.87
N ASP A 104 -10.54 -33.51 14.97
CA ASP A 104 -10.31 -34.47 13.88
C ASP A 104 -11.17 -34.17 12.66
N GLU A 105 -12.41 -33.73 12.85
CA GLU A 105 -13.32 -33.33 11.77
C GLU A 105 -12.71 -32.28 10.84
N ARG A 106 -11.83 -31.42 11.39
CA ARG A 106 -11.15 -30.36 10.64
C ARG A 106 -9.79 -30.80 10.08
N LYS A 107 -9.14 -31.84 10.64
CA LYS A 107 -7.85 -32.39 10.15
C LYS A 107 -8.04 -33.45 9.07
N LEU A 108 -8.92 -34.42 9.31
CA LEU A 108 -9.04 -35.63 8.50
C LEU A 108 -9.27 -35.36 7.01
N PRO A 109 -10.02 -34.34 6.58
CA PRO A 109 -10.20 -34.04 5.14
C PRO A 109 -8.88 -33.78 4.39
N TYR A 110 -7.83 -33.38 5.10
CA TYR A 110 -6.53 -33.02 4.52
C TYR A 110 -5.45 -34.09 4.71
N LEU A 111 -5.77 -35.21 5.37
CA LEU A 111 -4.83 -36.30 5.70
C LEU A 111 -5.07 -37.57 4.89
N THR A 112 -5.95 -37.51 3.87
CA THR A 112 -6.37 -38.69 3.10
C THR A 112 -5.27 -39.20 2.17
N SER A 113 -5.32 -40.50 1.82
CA SER A 113 -4.37 -41.15 0.90
C SER A 113 -4.41 -40.58 -0.53
N ASP A 114 -5.54 -40.01 -0.93
CA ASP A 114 -5.77 -39.52 -2.29
C ASP A 114 -5.24 -38.09 -2.48
N SER A 115 -4.93 -37.39 -1.39
CA SER A 115 -4.43 -36.02 -1.42
C SER A 115 -2.91 -35.96 -1.62
N THR A 116 -2.46 -34.80 -2.12
CA THR A 116 -1.03 -34.48 -2.16
C THR A 116 -0.73 -33.30 -1.24
N PHE A 117 0.40 -33.35 -0.56
CA PHE A 117 0.75 -32.30 0.38
C PHE A 117 2.21 -31.91 0.35
N ARG A 118 2.50 -30.75 0.94
CA ARG A 118 3.86 -30.26 1.21
C ARG A 118 3.88 -29.58 2.58
N ILE A 119 4.93 -29.84 3.36
CA ILE A 119 5.24 -29.09 4.57
C ILE A 119 6.38 -28.14 4.26
N THR A 120 6.22 -26.86 4.62
CA THR A 120 7.26 -25.84 4.52
C THR A 120 7.62 -25.36 5.91
N VAL A 121 8.91 -25.19 6.17
CA VAL A 121 9.41 -24.64 7.44
C VAL A 121 9.88 -23.22 7.18
N ASP A 122 9.40 -22.27 7.98
CA ASP A 122 9.83 -20.87 7.97
C ASP A 122 10.27 -20.47 9.37
N SER A 123 11.46 -19.95 9.51
CA SER A 123 11.98 -19.47 10.78
C SER A 123 12.23 -17.98 10.64
N PHE A 124 11.44 -17.18 11.35
CA PHE A 124 11.51 -15.72 11.26
C PHE A 124 12.87 -15.22 11.77
N GLY A 125 13.51 -14.39 10.94
CA GLY A 125 14.80 -13.79 11.28
C GLY A 125 16.01 -14.72 11.15
N LYS A 126 15.81 -16.02 10.88
CA LYS A 126 16.90 -16.99 10.72
C LYS A 126 16.75 -17.79 9.42
N VAL A 127 17.85 -17.94 8.73
CA VAL A 127 17.93 -18.90 7.61
C VAL A 127 18.39 -20.24 8.19
N ILE A 128 17.54 -21.26 8.11
CA ILE A 128 17.83 -22.61 8.55
C ILE A 128 18.27 -23.48 7.37
N SER A 129 19.23 -24.38 7.62
CA SER A 129 19.75 -25.30 6.62
C SER A 129 18.68 -26.31 6.17
N PHE A 130 18.90 -26.93 5.04
CA PHE A 130 18.02 -28.01 4.54
C PHE A 130 17.95 -29.18 5.52
N GLN A 131 19.06 -29.52 6.16
CA GLN A 131 19.10 -30.60 7.17
C GLN A 131 18.19 -30.23 8.36
N GLU A 132 18.34 -29.03 8.91
CA GLU A 132 17.49 -28.54 10.01
C GLU A 132 16.02 -28.53 9.64
N GLN A 133 15.67 -28.14 8.39
CA GLN A 133 14.27 -28.19 7.92
C GLN A 133 13.73 -29.61 7.91
N ASN A 134 14.53 -30.58 7.40
CA ASN A 134 14.13 -31.98 7.35
C ASN A 134 13.97 -32.57 8.76
N GLU A 135 14.85 -32.24 9.69
CA GLU A 135 14.76 -32.69 11.08
C GLU A 135 13.45 -32.20 11.73
N ARG A 136 13.08 -30.95 11.48
CA ARG A 136 11.81 -30.39 11.97
C ARG A 136 10.60 -31.05 11.33
N ILE A 137 10.65 -31.35 10.02
CA ILE A 137 9.57 -32.04 9.32
C ILE A 137 9.45 -33.48 9.84
N GLN A 138 10.56 -34.16 10.07
CA GLN A 138 10.55 -35.51 10.66
C GLN A 138 9.98 -35.52 12.09
N GLY A 139 10.22 -34.43 12.86
CA GLY A 139 9.62 -34.23 14.17
C GLY A 139 8.10 -34.17 14.17
N LEU A 140 7.47 -33.93 13.01
CA LEU A 140 6.01 -33.92 12.84
C LEU A 140 5.43 -35.28 12.45
N SER A 141 6.19 -36.38 12.52
CA SER A 141 5.78 -37.74 12.11
C SER A 141 4.57 -38.28 12.89
N TYR A 142 4.22 -37.69 14.01
CA TYR A 142 3.01 -38.03 14.78
C TYR A 142 1.70 -37.56 14.09
N ILE A 143 1.78 -36.68 13.07
CA ILE A 143 0.63 -36.27 12.25
C ILE A 143 0.45 -37.34 11.17
N PRO A 144 -0.71 -38.02 11.09
CA PRO A 144 -0.89 -39.18 10.22
C PRO A 144 -1.19 -38.76 8.77
N PHE A 145 -0.25 -38.11 8.10
CA PHE A 145 -0.36 -37.82 6.68
C PHE A 145 -0.30 -39.12 5.88
N MET A 146 -1.39 -39.51 5.24
CA MET A 146 -1.50 -40.69 4.38
C MET A 146 -1.25 -40.36 2.91
N GLY A 147 -1.32 -39.08 2.54
CA GLY A 147 -1.17 -38.61 1.17
C GLY A 147 0.28 -38.63 0.68
N ARG A 148 0.45 -38.37 -0.61
CA ARG A 148 1.76 -38.31 -1.25
C ARG A 148 2.36 -36.91 -1.15
N VAL A 149 3.68 -36.81 -0.88
CA VAL A 149 4.40 -35.54 -0.92
C VAL A 149 4.57 -35.07 -2.37
N ASP A 150 4.10 -33.85 -2.65
CA ASP A 150 4.34 -33.13 -3.92
C ASP A 150 4.94 -31.76 -3.62
N LEU A 151 6.21 -31.59 -3.96
CA LEU A 151 6.94 -30.34 -3.68
C LEU A 151 6.64 -29.21 -4.68
N ARG A 152 6.07 -29.53 -5.85
CA ARG A 152 5.82 -28.56 -6.92
C ARG A 152 4.40 -28.04 -6.90
N ASN A 153 3.42 -28.93 -6.98
CA ASN A 153 2.01 -28.60 -7.09
C ASN A 153 1.17 -29.39 -6.06
N PRO A 154 1.44 -29.22 -4.76
CA PRO A 154 0.66 -29.90 -3.73
C PRO A 154 -0.77 -29.36 -3.72
N GLU A 155 -1.72 -30.23 -3.46
CA GLU A 155 -3.11 -29.87 -3.21
C GLU A 155 -3.23 -29.11 -1.89
N HIS A 156 -2.52 -29.58 -0.86
CA HIS A 156 -2.49 -28.96 0.47
C HIS A 156 -1.09 -28.52 0.87
N ARG A 157 -1.01 -27.30 1.39
CA ARG A 157 0.24 -26.75 1.89
C ARG A 157 0.15 -26.53 3.38
N PHE A 158 1.13 -27.08 4.08
CA PHE A 158 1.27 -26.91 5.52
C PHE A 158 2.53 -26.12 5.84
N TRP A 159 2.46 -25.37 6.92
CA TRP A 159 3.56 -24.54 7.36
C TRP A 159 3.87 -24.78 8.82
N LEU A 160 5.14 -24.99 9.11
CA LEU A 160 5.73 -24.91 10.43
C LEU A 160 6.47 -23.58 10.52
N ILE A 161 6.00 -22.68 11.38
CA ILE A 161 6.52 -21.33 11.50
C ILE A 161 7.11 -21.14 12.89
N GLU A 162 8.39 -20.81 12.97
CA GLU A 162 9.10 -20.49 14.20
C GLU A 162 9.29 -18.97 14.29
N THR A 163 8.95 -18.36 15.44
CA THR A 163 9.01 -16.90 15.61
C THR A 163 10.25 -16.44 16.38
N ASP A 164 11.14 -17.35 16.71
CA ASP A 164 12.38 -17.05 17.40
C ASP A 164 13.33 -16.27 16.48
N ASP A 165 13.66 -15.06 16.84
CA ASP A 165 14.54 -14.20 16.07
C ASP A 165 16.03 -14.44 16.31
N TYR A 166 16.38 -15.29 17.28
CA TYR A 166 17.77 -15.64 17.64
C TYR A 166 18.73 -14.45 17.69
N GLY A 167 18.24 -13.28 18.10
CA GLY A 167 19.05 -12.05 18.12
C GLY A 167 19.34 -11.51 16.73
N SER A 168 18.55 -11.87 15.73
CA SER A 168 18.65 -11.27 14.40
C SER A 168 18.36 -9.77 14.49
N ASN A 169 19.19 -8.97 13.81
CA ASN A 169 19.06 -7.49 13.75
C ASN A 169 17.90 -7.12 12.82
N ASN A 170 16.67 -7.55 13.13
CA ASN A 170 15.47 -7.31 12.33
C ASN A 170 14.72 -6.02 12.71
N GLY A 171 15.23 -5.29 13.71
CA GLY A 171 14.63 -4.03 14.18
C GLY A 171 13.44 -4.23 15.12
N LEU A 172 13.07 -5.46 15.44
CA LEU A 172 12.04 -5.77 16.43
C LEU A 172 12.65 -5.89 17.83
N PRO A 173 11.88 -5.56 18.89
CA PRO A 173 12.22 -5.97 20.23
C PRO A 173 12.42 -7.50 20.29
N PRO A 174 13.37 -8.00 21.08
CA PRO A 174 13.54 -9.44 21.24
C PRO A 174 12.22 -10.10 21.66
N VAL A 175 11.87 -11.20 21.00
CA VAL A 175 10.70 -11.98 21.38
C VAL A 175 11.00 -12.62 22.74
N VAL A 176 10.18 -12.32 23.73
CA VAL A 176 10.40 -12.79 25.12
C VAL A 176 10.25 -14.32 25.20
N GLN A 177 9.41 -14.88 24.36
CA GLN A 177 9.16 -16.32 24.31
C GLN A 177 8.99 -16.76 22.85
N ARG A 178 9.71 -17.83 22.50
CA ARG A 178 9.55 -18.50 21.21
C ARG A 178 8.13 -19.02 21.07
N THR A 179 7.51 -18.82 19.91
CA THR A 179 6.26 -19.46 19.53
C THR A 179 6.46 -20.26 18.25
N ILE A 180 5.94 -21.48 18.24
CA ILE A 180 5.94 -22.36 17.10
C ILE A 180 4.49 -22.54 16.66
N PHE A 181 4.22 -22.27 15.39
CA PHE A 181 2.90 -22.45 14.78
C PHE A 181 2.96 -23.59 13.77
N PHE A 182 1.94 -24.42 13.75
CA PHE A 182 1.71 -25.37 12.66
C PHE A 182 0.29 -25.25 12.14
N GLY A 183 0.13 -25.17 10.81
CA GLY A 183 -1.17 -25.02 10.21
C GLY A 183 -1.20 -25.19 8.71
N ARG A 184 -2.41 -25.18 8.17
CA ARG A 184 -2.70 -25.28 6.75
C ARG A 184 -2.74 -23.88 6.12
N GLU A 185 -2.07 -23.69 4.99
CA GLU A 185 -2.18 -22.49 4.18
C GLU A 185 -3.59 -22.40 3.57
N VAL A 186 -4.29 -21.32 3.86
CA VAL A 186 -5.61 -21.02 3.30
C VAL A 186 -5.48 -20.15 2.07
N GLY A 187 -4.59 -19.18 2.10
CA GLY A 187 -4.31 -18.28 0.99
C GLY A 187 -2.90 -17.70 1.10
N ALA A 188 -2.29 -17.44 -0.04
CA ALA A 188 -0.95 -16.84 -0.13
C ALA A 188 -0.92 -15.69 -1.12
N ALA A 189 0.05 -14.78 -0.93
CA ALA A 189 0.25 -13.61 -1.78
C ALA A 189 0.59 -13.97 -3.24
N ASP A 190 0.12 -13.15 -4.17
CA ASP A 190 0.64 -13.15 -5.55
C ASP A 190 2.03 -12.49 -5.58
N ARG A 191 3.06 -13.32 -5.54
CA ARG A 191 4.46 -12.88 -5.57
C ARG A 191 4.90 -12.27 -6.90
N LYS A 192 4.09 -12.39 -7.98
CA LYS A 192 4.41 -11.88 -9.31
C LYS A 192 3.94 -10.43 -9.50
N LEU A 193 2.98 -9.98 -8.71
CA LEU A 193 2.34 -8.68 -8.89
C LEU A 193 3.36 -7.53 -8.90
N LEU A 194 4.08 -7.32 -7.81
CA LEU A 194 5.03 -6.21 -7.70
C LEU A 194 6.19 -6.29 -8.71
N PRO A 195 6.84 -7.46 -8.94
CA PRO A 195 7.84 -7.59 -9.99
C PRO A 195 7.33 -7.22 -11.39
N THR A 196 6.08 -7.55 -11.71
CA THR A 196 5.46 -7.22 -13.01
C THR A 196 5.37 -5.71 -13.22
N TYR A 197 5.01 -4.96 -12.18
CA TYR A 197 4.73 -3.52 -12.27
C TYR A 197 5.89 -2.61 -11.81
N GLN A 198 7.06 -3.16 -11.56
CA GLN A 198 8.22 -2.38 -11.09
C GLN A 198 8.58 -1.24 -12.04
N LEU A 199 8.99 -0.09 -11.49
CA LEU A 199 9.33 1.10 -12.26
C LEU A 199 10.45 0.89 -13.28
N LYS A 200 11.41 -0.01 -13.00
CA LYS A 200 12.56 -0.28 -13.88
C LYS A 200 12.16 -0.75 -15.28
N SER A 201 11.00 -1.42 -15.40
CA SER A 201 10.49 -1.95 -16.68
C SER A 201 9.44 -1.06 -17.32
N ARG A 202 9.00 0.02 -16.66
CA ARG A 202 7.91 0.88 -17.14
C ARG A 202 8.37 1.79 -18.28
N ARG A 203 7.58 1.88 -19.36
CA ARG A 203 7.89 2.67 -20.54
C ARG A 203 7.95 4.17 -20.25
N TYR A 204 6.94 4.72 -19.64
CA TYR A 204 6.86 6.14 -19.32
C TYR A 204 7.03 6.39 -17.83
N LEU A 205 8.12 7.09 -17.48
CA LEU A 205 8.47 7.47 -16.13
C LEU A 205 8.75 8.96 -16.03
N GLY A 206 8.35 9.57 -14.92
CA GLY A 206 8.74 10.90 -14.50
C GLY A 206 9.67 10.87 -13.28
N PRO A 207 10.24 12.04 -12.92
CA PRO A 207 11.14 12.13 -11.75
C PRO A 207 10.48 11.78 -10.43
N THR A 208 9.16 11.90 -10.36
CA THR A 208 8.33 11.65 -9.17
C THR A 208 7.35 10.49 -9.37
N ALA A 209 7.65 9.56 -10.29
CA ALA A 209 6.80 8.40 -10.49
C ALA A 209 6.70 7.57 -9.20
N MET A 210 5.47 7.26 -8.78
CA MET A 210 5.20 6.43 -7.62
C MET A 210 5.58 4.98 -7.90
N ASP A 211 6.20 4.30 -6.92
CA ASP A 211 6.50 2.89 -7.05
C ASP A 211 5.24 2.02 -7.03
N ALA A 212 5.38 0.79 -7.52
CA ALA A 212 4.26 -0.12 -7.65
C ALA A 212 3.66 -0.49 -6.28
N GLU A 213 4.48 -0.71 -5.25
CA GLU A 213 4.01 -1.10 -3.93
C GLU A 213 3.03 -0.08 -3.35
N MET A 214 3.41 1.23 -3.36
CA MET A 214 2.52 2.29 -2.89
C MET A 214 1.28 2.44 -3.77
N ALA A 215 1.42 2.39 -5.09
CA ALA A 215 0.28 2.54 -5.99
C ALA A 215 -0.77 1.44 -5.79
N PHE A 216 -0.34 0.19 -5.60
CA PHE A 216 -1.23 -0.94 -5.32
C PHE A 216 -1.86 -0.86 -3.92
N LEU A 217 -1.11 -0.45 -2.89
CA LEU A 217 -1.66 -0.20 -1.54
C LEU A 217 -2.75 0.87 -1.57
N MET A 218 -2.51 1.98 -2.28
CA MET A 218 -3.50 3.04 -2.44
C MET A 218 -4.75 2.53 -3.18
N ALA A 219 -4.59 1.73 -4.24
CA ALA A 219 -5.70 1.14 -4.98
C ALA A 219 -6.50 0.14 -4.11
N ASN A 220 -5.84 -0.61 -3.21
CA ASN A 220 -6.49 -1.49 -2.25
C ASN A 220 -7.31 -0.69 -1.23
N GLN A 221 -6.72 0.34 -0.63
CA GLN A 221 -7.43 1.21 0.32
C GLN A 221 -8.55 2.03 -0.34
N GLY A 222 -8.43 2.35 -1.63
CA GLY A 222 -9.47 2.99 -2.43
C GLY A 222 -10.54 2.04 -2.97
N LEU A 223 -10.49 0.75 -2.65
CA LEU A 223 -11.44 -0.29 -3.11
C LEU A 223 -11.59 -0.34 -4.63
N ALA A 224 -10.50 -0.12 -5.38
CA ALA A 224 -10.52 -0.20 -6.83
C ALA A 224 -10.96 -1.61 -7.30
N GLN A 225 -12.01 -1.71 -8.12
CA GLN A 225 -12.57 -2.98 -8.59
C GLN A 225 -13.40 -2.79 -9.87
N PRO A 226 -13.79 -3.87 -10.58
CA PRO A 226 -14.66 -3.77 -11.73
C PRO A 226 -15.98 -3.05 -11.41
N GLY A 227 -16.43 -2.21 -12.34
CA GLY A 227 -17.64 -1.41 -12.19
C GLY A 227 -17.48 -0.12 -11.38
N LYS A 228 -16.29 0.15 -10.83
CA LYS A 228 -15.98 1.36 -10.08
C LYS A 228 -15.15 2.33 -10.90
N LEU A 229 -15.42 3.63 -10.73
CA LEU A 229 -14.70 4.73 -11.39
C LEU A 229 -13.72 5.39 -10.41
N VAL A 230 -12.44 5.31 -10.74
CA VAL A 230 -11.34 5.89 -9.95
C VAL A 230 -10.79 7.12 -10.66
N TYR A 231 -10.65 8.21 -9.92
CA TYR A 231 -10.09 9.48 -10.41
C TYR A 231 -8.81 9.86 -9.68
N ASP A 232 -7.81 10.32 -10.45
CA ASP A 232 -6.57 10.88 -9.94
C ASP A 232 -6.39 12.31 -10.47
N PRO A 233 -6.60 13.36 -9.62
CA PRO A 233 -6.46 14.76 -10.02
C PRO A 233 -5.00 15.22 -10.21
N PHE A 234 -4.01 14.39 -9.87
CA PHE A 234 -2.57 14.66 -10.00
C PHE A 234 -1.86 13.49 -10.68
N VAL A 235 -2.39 13.05 -11.81
CA VAL A 235 -2.10 11.75 -12.44
C VAL A 235 -0.62 11.51 -12.75
N GLY A 236 0.16 12.55 -13.00
CA GLY A 236 1.57 12.39 -13.34
C GLY A 236 1.80 11.35 -14.43
N THR A 237 2.62 10.35 -14.18
CA THR A 237 2.88 9.25 -15.14
C THR A 237 1.86 8.10 -15.07
N GLY A 238 0.78 8.25 -14.29
CA GLY A 238 -0.33 7.30 -14.22
C GLY A 238 -0.10 6.09 -13.34
N SER A 239 0.85 6.10 -12.40
CA SER A 239 1.16 4.93 -11.56
C SER A 239 -0.05 4.42 -10.78
N ILE A 240 -0.82 5.31 -10.15
CA ILE A 240 -2.01 4.97 -9.38
C ILE A 240 -3.11 4.40 -10.29
N LEU A 241 -3.36 5.06 -11.42
CA LEU A 241 -4.37 4.59 -12.36
C LEU A 241 -4.02 3.23 -12.98
N VAL A 242 -2.74 2.94 -13.23
CA VAL A 242 -2.27 1.61 -13.67
C VAL A 242 -2.61 0.55 -12.63
N ALA A 243 -2.38 0.82 -11.33
CA ALA A 243 -2.72 -0.10 -10.25
C ALA A 243 -4.24 -0.30 -10.13
N ALA A 244 -5.04 0.77 -10.23
CA ALA A 244 -6.50 0.70 -10.20
C ALA A 244 -7.06 -0.09 -11.41
N ALA A 245 -6.52 0.14 -12.62
CA ALA A 245 -6.91 -0.57 -13.84
C ALA A 245 -6.53 -2.06 -13.79
N HIS A 246 -5.41 -2.42 -13.15
CA HIS A 246 -5.06 -3.83 -12.92
C HIS A 246 -6.16 -4.56 -12.15
N PHE A 247 -6.76 -3.91 -11.19
CA PHE A 247 -7.89 -4.45 -10.43
C PHE A 247 -9.25 -4.29 -11.14
N GLY A 248 -9.26 -3.89 -12.40
CA GLY A 248 -10.45 -3.81 -13.23
C GLY A 248 -11.28 -2.55 -13.09
N ALA A 249 -10.82 -1.55 -12.32
CA ALA A 249 -11.53 -0.28 -12.22
C ALA A 249 -11.47 0.51 -13.53
N MET A 250 -12.52 1.25 -13.82
CA MET A 250 -12.48 2.31 -14.82
C MET A 250 -11.66 3.48 -14.26
N THR A 251 -10.81 4.08 -15.07
CA THR A 251 -9.89 5.09 -14.60
C THR A 251 -10.01 6.40 -15.36
N MET A 252 -9.84 7.50 -14.65
CA MET A 252 -9.80 8.85 -15.21
C MET A 252 -8.74 9.66 -14.47
N GLY A 253 -7.99 10.50 -15.17
CA GLY A 253 -6.94 11.30 -14.54
C GLY A 253 -6.88 12.71 -15.04
N ALA A 254 -6.28 13.58 -14.23
CA ALA A 254 -5.96 14.94 -14.60
C ALA A 254 -4.58 15.36 -14.14
N ASP A 255 -4.01 16.32 -14.85
CA ASP A 255 -2.79 17.00 -14.44
C ASP A 255 -2.83 18.44 -14.98
N ILE A 256 -2.23 19.37 -14.26
CA ILE A 256 -2.13 20.75 -14.72
C ILE A 256 -1.12 20.92 -15.86
N ASP A 257 -0.11 20.04 -15.90
CA ASP A 257 0.90 20.06 -16.95
C ASP A 257 0.41 19.32 -18.21
N ILE A 258 0.04 20.10 -19.22
CA ILE A 258 -0.44 19.56 -20.48
C ILE A 258 0.57 18.61 -21.16
N ARG A 259 1.87 18.79 -20.91
CA ARG A 259 2.91 17.90 -21.45
C ARG A 259 2.81 16.48 -20.90
N VAL A 260 2.36 16.32 -19.66
CA VAL A 260 2.16 15.02 -19.02
C VAL A 260 0.99 14.27 -19.66
N VAL A 261 -0.17 14.92 -19.77
CA VAL A 261 -1.40 14.26 -20.21
C VAL A 261 -1.54 14.12 -21.72
N ARG A 262 -0.90 15.00 -22.51
CA ARG A 262 -0.97 14.99 -23.97
C ARG A 262 0.25 14.32 -24.62
N ASP A 263 1.44 14.82 -24.30
CA ASP A 263 2.63 14.56 -25.08
C ASP A 263 3.49 13.43 -24.53
N GLY A 264 3.63 13.36 -23.19
CA GLY A 264 4.60 12.47 -22.57
C GLY A 264 6.03 12.79 -23.05
N ARG A 265 6.76 11.77 -23.47
CA ARG A 265 8.06 11.85 -24.15
C ARG A 265 7.98 11.43 -25.63
N GLY A 266 6.77 11.38 -26.16
CA GLY A 266 6.49 11.01 -27.54
C GLY A 266 5.36 9.98 -27.66
N PRO A 267 5.00 9.60 -28.91
CA PRO A 267 3.80 8.79 -29.20
C PRO A 267 3.75 7.46 -28.44
N ASN A 268 4.91 6.81 -28.24
CA ASN A 268 5.02 5.51 -27.59
C ASN A 268 5.60 5.59 -26.16
N CYS A 269 5.70 6.79 -25.58
CA CYS A 269 6.28 7.02 -24.26
C CYS A 269 5.45 8.09 -23.51
N ASN A 270 4.25 7.75 -23.13
CA ASN A 270 3.27 8.60 -22.46
C ASN A 270 2.44 7.76 -21.46
N VAL A 271 1.45 8.36 -20.79
CA VAL A 271 0.61 7.64 -19.83
C VAL A 271 -0.11 6.47 -20.50
N TRP A 272 -0.66 6.66 -21.70
CA TRP A 272 -1.38 5.61 -22.45
C TRP A 272 -0.50 4.40 -22.71
N SER A 273 0.79 4.63 -23.10
CA SER A 273 1.74 3.55 -23.36
C SER A 273 2.05 2.68 -22.11
N ASN A 274 1.86 3.21 -20.90
CA ASN A 274 1.97 2.42 -19.68
C ASN A 274 0.81 1.41 -19.54
N PHE A 275 -0.41 1.79 -19.95
CA PHE A 275 -1.55 0.87 -19.97
C PHE A 275 -1.39 -0.20 -21.06
N GLU A 276 -0.98 0.19 -22.27
CA GLU A 276 -0.67 -0.75 -23.34
C GLU A 276 0.38 -1.78 -22.93
N GLN A 277 1.43 -1.35 -22.25
CA GLN A 277 2.52 -2.21 -21.81
C GLN A 277 2.02 -3.40 -20.96
N TYR A 278 1.04 -3.17 -20.12
CA TYR A 278 0.49 -4.17 -19.22
C TYR A 278 -0.82 -4.79 -19.71
N ASN A 279 -1.23 -4.46 -20.94
CA ASN A 279 -2.50 -4.90 -21.53
C ASN A 279 -3.71 -4.58 -20.63
N LEU A 280 -3.74 -3.36 -20.09
CA LEU A 280 -4.81 -2.88 -19.22
C LEU A 280 -5.87 -2.12 -20.02
N PRO A 281 -7.12 -2.06 -19.50
CA PRO A 281 -8.14 -1.16 -20.04
C PRO A 281 -7.62 0.29 -20.01
N MET A 282 -7.77 1.00 -21.14
CA MET A 282 -7.34 2.38 -21.24
C MET A 282 -8.13 3.30 -20.30
N PRO A 283 -7.53 4.39 -19.80
CA PRO A 283 -8.27 5.40 -19.07
C PRO A 283 -9.43 5.94 -19.91
N ILE A 284 -10.57 6.23 -19.29
CA ILE A 284 -11.72 6.88 -19.96
C ILE A 284 -11.26 8.23 -20.53
N SER A 285 -10.48 8.96 -19.75
CA SER A 285 -9.92 10.26 -20.17
C SER A 285 -8.71 10.65 -19.31
N LEU A 286 -7.80 11.39 -19.95
CA LEU A 286 -6.75 12.15 -19.28
C LEU A 286 -6.95 13.63 -19.61
N LEU A 287 -7.20 14.44 -18.62
CA LEU A 287 -7.56 15.84 -18.77
C LEU A 287 -6.41 16.76 -18.35
N ARG A 288 -6.23 17.85 -19.09
CA ARG A 288 -5.53 18.98 -18.48
C ARG A 288 -6.51 19.72 -17.60
N ALA A 289 -6.32 19.66 -16.30
CA ALA A 289 -7.18 20.33 -15.34
C ALA A 289 -6.38 20.93 -14.19
N ASP A 290 -6.98 21.91 -13.55
CA ASP A 290 -6.46 22.57 -12.36
C ASP A 290 -7.36 22.22 -11.18
N ASN A 291 -6.79 21.65 -10.13
CA ASN A 291 -7.56 21.28 -8.95
C ASN A 291 -8.16 22.52 -8.22
N ASN A 292 -7.52 23.70 -8.36
CA ASN A 292 -8.05 24.98 -7.86
C ASN A 292 -9.23 25.49 -8.68
N LEU A 293 -9.34 25.08 -9.95
CA LEU A 293 -10.45 25.44 -10.87
C LEU A 293 -10.90 24.19 -11.61
N PRO A 294 -11.57 23.24 -10.93
CA PRO A 294 -11.94 21.97 -11.52
C PRO A 294 -12.86 22.14 -12.73
N PRO A 295 -12.70 21.31 -13.79
CA PRO A 295 -13.41 21.50 -15.06
C PRO A 295 -14.86 20.98 -15.02
N TRP A 296 -15.37 20.65 -13.86
CA TRP A 296 -16.68 20.04 -13.70
C TRP A 296 -17.79 21.09 -13.73
N ARG A 297 -18.89 20.74 -14.34
CA ARG A 297 -20.10 21.58 -14.28
C ARG A 297 -20.58 21.68 -12.84
N SER A 298 -21.09 22.84 -12.42
CA SER A 298 -21.56 23.09 -11.05
C SER A 298 -22.62 22.09 -10.58
N SER A 299 -23.47 21.61 -11.51
CA SER A 299 -24.51 20.61 -11.24
C SER A 299 -24.01 19.19 -11.12
N LEU A 300 -22.75 18.89 -11.50
CA LEU A 300 -22.20 17.55 -11.46
C LEU A 300 -21.71 17.22 -10.04
N LYS A 301 -22.29 16.19 -9.45
CA LYS A 301 -21.97 15.69 -8.12
C LYS A 301 -21.95 14.15 -8.14
N GLU A 302 -21.21 13.54 -7.22
CA GLU A 302 -21.29 12.11 -6.92
C GLU A 302 -21.05 11.19 -8.14
N VAL A 303 -19.90 11.40 -8.81
CA VAL A 303 -19.51 10.68 -10.04
C VAL A 303 -18.52 9.58 -9.76
N PHE A 304 -17.56 9.80 -8.84
CA PHE A 304 -16.44 8.90 -8.61
C PHE A 304 -16.68 8.00 -7.40
N ASP A 305 -16.33 6.74 -7.53
CA ASP A 305 -16.34 5.79 -6.41
C ASP A 305 -15.10 5.96 -5.52
N ALA A 306 -13.97 6.34 -6.12
CA ALA A 306 -12.77 6.69 -5.38
C ALA A 306 -12.00 7.83 -6.06
N ILE A 307 -11.38 8.68 -5.22
CA ILE A 307 -10.35 9.64 -5.62
C ILE A 307 -9.06 9.20 -4.93
N ILE A 308 -8.03 8.89 -5.72
CA ILE A 308 -6.77 8.34 -5.22
C ILE A 308 -5.63 9.16 -5.81
N CYS A 309 -4.82 9.83 -4.98
CA CYS A 309 -3.80 10.73 -5.50
C CYS A 309 -2.57 10.92 -4.57
N ASP A 310 -1.49 11.41 -5.17
CA ASP A 310 -0.30 11.91 -4.48
C ASP A 310 -0.13 13.41 -4.81
N PRO A 311 -0.74 14.32 -4.03
CA PRO A 311 -0.73 15.75 -4.30
C PRO A 311 0.68 16.33 -4.30
N PRO A 312 0.94 17.44 -5.02
CA PRO A 312 2.23 18.13 -4.99
C PRO A 312 2.38 18.93 -3.69
N TYR A 313 3.25 18.50 -2.79
CA TYR A 313 3.46 19.16 -1.48
C TYR A 313 4.80 19.90 -1.34
N GLY A 314 5.52 20.13 -2.43
CA GLY A 314 6.65 21.07 -2.44
C GLY A 314 8.01 20.49 -2.05
N VAL A 315 8.14 19.20 -1.69
CA VAL A 315 9.44 18.59 -1.35
C VAL A 315 10.30 18.35 -2.58
N ARG A 316 9.73 17.79 -3.65
CA ARG A 316 10.42 17.50 -4.92
C ARG A 316 9.87 18.31 -6.09
N ALA A 317 8.58 18.57 -6.08
CA ALA A 317 7.88 19.38 -7.07
C ALA A 317 6.97 20.36 -6.34
N GLY A 318 7.12 21.66 -6.57
CA GLY A 318 6.21 22.68 -6.06
C GLY A 318 4.85 22.57 -6.71
N GLY A 319 3.78 22.69 -5.90
CA GLY A 319 2.42 22.78 -6.40
C GLY A 319 2.25 23.95 -7.38
N ARG A 320 1.49 23.72 -8.42
CA ARG A 320 1.17 24.75 -9.44
C ARG A 320 -0.33 24.81 -9.65
N LYS A 321 -0.85 26.03 -9.83
CA LYS A 321 -2.23 26.30 -10.22
C LYS A 321 -2.25 27.25 -11.42
N SER A 322 -3.35 27.32 -12.13
CA SER A 322 -3.53 28.24 -13.26
C SER A 322 -3.41 29.68 -12.76
N GLY A 323 -2.66 30.49 -13.47
CA GLY A 323 -2.44 31.88 -13.07
C GLY A 323 -1.17 32.47 -13.70
N GLY A 324 -0.78 33.67 -13.22
CA GLY A 324 0.45 34.32 -13.69
C GLY A 324 0.31 34.93 -15.08
N ARG A 325 -0.86 35.50 -15.42
CA ARG A 325 -1.00 36.34 -16.61
C ARG A 325 0.02 37.48 -16.51
N LYS A 326 1.12 37.35 -17.22
CA LYS A 326 2.00 38.49 -17.46
C LYS A 326 1.27 39.41 -18.40
N LEU A 327 0.81 40.54 -17.88
CA LEU A 327 0.45 41.65 -18.75
C LEU A 327 1.71 42.01 -19.56
N LEU A 328 1.64 41.90 -20.87
CA LEU A 328 2.69 42.45 -21.71
C LEU A 328 2.78 43.96 -21.40
N ARG A 329 3.97 44.46 -21.12
CA ARG A 329 4.19 45.87 -20.85
C ARG A 329 3.50 46.72 -21.91
N GLY A 330 2.51 47.52 -21.50
CA GLY A 330 1.75 48.43 -22.38
C GLY A 330 0.43 47.90 -22.91
N THR A 331 -0.07 46.72 -22.53
CA THR A 331 -1.38 46.24 -22.90
C THR A 331 -2.30 46.12 -21.65
N VAL A 332 -3.52 46.66 -21.79
CA VAL A 332 -4.55 46.58 -20.74
C VAL A 332 -5.30 45.24 -20.78
N ASP A 333 -5.33 44.61 -21.96
CA ASP A 333 -6.06 43.35 -22.18
C ASP A 333 -5.18 42.12 -22.03
N PRO A 334 -5.72 41.02 -21.43
CA PRO A 334 -4.98 39.76 -21.35
C PRO A 334 -4.69 39.20 -22.76
N TYR A 335 -3.42 38.79 -22.99
CA TYR A 335 -3.02 38.20 -24.26
C TYR A 335 -3.89 36.98 -24.57
N THR A 336 -4.57 37.02 -25.72
CA THR A 336 -5.33 35.88 -26.25
C THR A 336 -4.42 35.06 -27.20
N VAL A 337 -4.26 33.80 -26.91
CA VAL A 337 -3.45 32.91 -27.77
C VAL A 337 -4.13 32.77 -29.14
N PRO A 338 -3.45 33.11 -30.26
CA PRO A 338 -3.96 32.86 -31.59
C PRO A 338 -4.35 31.39 -31.80
N GLU A 339 -5.38 31.17 -32.60
CA GLU A 339 -5.97 29.83 -32.78
C GLU A 339 -4.95 28.82 -33.30
N GLU A 340 -4.11 29.19 -34.23
CA GLU A 340 -3.02 28.36 -34.79
C GLU A 340 -1.96 27.97 -33.76
N LYS A 341 -1.81 28.69 -32.66
CA LYS A 341 -0.84 28.42 -31.58
C LYS A 341 -1.46 27.74 -30.35
N ARG A 342 -2.77 27.53 -30.32
CA ARG A 342 -3.45 26.97 -29.15
C ARG A 342 -3.02 25.55 -28.84
N LEU A 343 -2.76 24.73 -29.87
CA LEU A 343 -2.33 23.35 -29.70
C LEU A 343 -0.95 23.23 -29.04
N ASP A 344 -0.04 24.15 -29.36
CA ASP A 344 1.34 24.14 -28.83
C ASP A 344 1.51 25.00 -27.59
N HIS A 345 0.46 25.75 -27.22
CA HIS A 345 0.52 26.64 -26.09
C HIS A 345 0.61 25.92 -24.76
N ILE A 346 1.62 26.25 -23.95
CA ILE A 346 1.75 25.82 -22.56
C ILE A 346 1.20 26.94 -21.67
N PRO A 347 0.06 26.73 -21.00
CA PRO A 347 -0.54 27.76 -20.15
C PRO A 347 0.37 28.13 -18.98
N SER A 348 0.39 29.43 -18.63
CA SER A 348 1.14 29.89 -17.47
C SER A 348 0.53 29.38 -16.16
N THR A 349 1.39 29.12 -15.18
CA THR A 349 0.99 28.65 -13.87
C THR A 349 1.59 29.53 -12.77
N ALA A 350 0.92 29.60 -11.62
CA ALA A 350 1.36 30.26 -10.41
C ALA A 350 1.69 29.22 -9.31
N PRO A 351 2.41 29.60 -8.25
CA PRO A 351 2.57 28.73 -7.09
C PRO A 351 1.23 28.33 -6.48
N TYR A 352 1.16 27.09 -5.97
CA TYR A 352 -0.01 26.52 -5.31
C TYR A 352 0.46 26.03 -3.94
N SER A 353 -0.01 26.67 -2.88
CA SER A 353 0.40 26.32 -1.52
C SER A 353 -0.18 24.97 -1.11
N LEU A 354 0.48 24.29 -0.16
CA LEU A 354 -0.02 23.03 0.37
C LEU A 354 -1.41 23.20 1.00
N ALA A 355 -1.62 24.29 1.74
CA ALA A 355 -2.90 24.56 2.38
C ALA A 355 -4.03 24.71 1.35
N GLU A 356 -3.83 25.49 0.30
CA GLU A 356 -4.81 25.63 -0.79
C GLU A 356 -5.07 24.29 -1.49
N CYS A 357 -3.99 23.55 -1.78
CA CYS A 357 -4.10 22.27 -2.46
C CYS A 357 -4.91 21.24 -1.65
N MET A 358 -4.72 21.20 -0.33
CA MET A 358 -5.48 20.29 0.55
C MET A 358 -6.94 20.69 0.66
N HIS A 359 -7.22 21.98 0.82
CA HIS A 359 -8.60 22.47 0.84
C HIS A 359 -9.34 22.11 -0.45
N ASP A 360 -8.77 22.48 -1.59
CA ASP A 360 -9.38 22.25 -2.90
C ASP A 360 -9.57 20.75 -3.19
N LEU A 361 -8.62 19.89 -2.74
CA LEU A 361 -8.75 18.45 -2.88
C LEU A 361 -9.90 17.89 -2.04
N LEU A 362 -10.03 18.32 -0.79
CA LEU A 362 -11.09 17.86 0.10
C LEU A 362 -12.46 18.33 -0.40
N ASP A 363 -12.59 19.59 -0.82
CA ASP A 363 -13.84 20.16 -1.31
C ASP A 363 -14.26 19.49 -2.64
N LEU A 364 -13.32 19.36 -3.60
CA LEU A 364 -13.55 18.61 -4.84
C LEU A 364 -14.03 17.20 -4.55
N SER A 365 -13.36 16.52 -3.63
CA SER A 365 -13.69 15.13 -3.29
C SER A 365 -15.03 15.01 -2.59
N ALA A 366 -15.37 15.94 -1.69
CA ALA A 366 -16.67 15.97 -1.02
C ALA A 366 -17.83 16.14 -2.03
N LYS A 367 -17.62 16.94 -3.07
CA LYS A 367 -18.60 17.16 -4.12
C LYS A 367 -18.70 15.98 -5.09
N MET A 368 -17.58 15.41 -5.50
CA MET A 368 -17.51 14.48 -6.63
C MET A 368 -17.56 13.00 -6.25
N LEU A 369 -17.26 12.63 -5.00
CA LEU A 369 -17.40 11.24 -4.55
C LEU A 369 -18.86 10.89 -4.30
N VAL A 370 -19.23 9.67 -4.63
CA VAL A 370 -20.51 9.07 -4.20
C VAL A 370 -20.52 8.89 -2.67
N MET A 371 -21.70 8.77 -2.07
CA MET A 371 -21.81 8.40 -0.65
C MET A 371 -21.13 7.04 -0.42
N GLY A 372 -20.33 6.94 0.65
CA GLY A 372 -19.47 5.77 0.91
C GLY A 372 -18.22 5.69 0.03
N GLY A 373 -18.06 6.59 -0.95
CA GLY A 373 -16.86 6.69 -1.78
C GLY A 373 -15.62 7.06 -0.98
N ARG A 374 -14.43 6.69 -1.48
CA ARG A 374 -13.19 6.84 -0.73
C ARG A 374 -12.27 7.91 -1.33
N LEU A 375 -11.70 8.75 -0.46
CA LEU A 375 -10.58 9.63 -0.75
C LEU A 375 -9.32 9.02 -0.11
N VAL A 376 -8.32 8.71 -0.96
CA VAL A 376 -7.03 8.14 -0.53
C VAL A 376 -5.90 9.01 -1.04
N PHE A 377 -5.18 9.67 -0.14
CA PHE A 377 -4.14 10.61 -0.55
C PHE A 377 -2.99 10.70 0.45
N PHE A 378 -1.82 11.12 -0.04
CA PHE A 378 -0.68 11.40 0.83
C PHE A 378 -0.73 12.82 1.39
N PHE A 379 -0.45 12.91 2.68
CA PHE A 379 -0.28 14.18 3.39
C PHE A 379 1.13 14.24 4.03
N PRO A 380 1.92 15.29 3.76
CA PRO A 380 3.29 15.40 4.28
C PRO A 380 3.29 15.92 5.73
N VAL A 381 4.22 15.42 6.54
CA VAL A 381 4.42 15.87 7.92
C VAL A 381 5.90 16.06 8.19
N VAL A 382 6.26 17.16 8.83
CA VAL A 382 7.61 17.37 9.34
C VAL A 382 7.75 16.65 10.68
N ARG A 383 8.90 16.05 10.90
CA ARG A 383 9.24 15.34 12.13
C ARG A 383 10.18 16.21 12.95
N GLU A 384 9.85 16.41 14.21
CA GLU A 384 10.69 17.07 15.20
C GLU A 384 11.22 16.00 16.16
N ASP A 385 12.55 15.93 16.32
CA ASP A 385 13.23 14.94 17.18
C ASP A 385 12.80 13.48 16.95
N GLY A 386 12.45 13.16 15.72
CA GLY A 386 12.00 11.80 15.34
C GLY A 386 10.57 11.45 15.76
N LEU A 387 9.86 12.39 16.37
CA LEU A 387 8.45 12.23 16.75
C LEU A 387 7.56 13.00 15.78
N THR A 388 6.35 12.49 15.55
CA THR A 388 5.31 13.18 14.80
C THR A 388 4.15 13.51 15.73
N ASN A 389 3.78 14.77 15.79
CA ASN A 389 2.48 15.19 16.33
C ASN A 389 1.59 15.57 15.14
N ALA A 390 1.24 14.54 14.34
CA ALA A 390 0.53 14.73 13.09
C ALA A 390 -0.92 15.11 13.35
N GLN A 391 -1.31 16.27 12.87
CA GLN A 391 -2.71 16.67 12.74
C GLN A 391 -3.06 16.61 11.26
N PHE A 392 -4.22 16.11 10.93
CA PHE A 392 -4.65 15.91 9.55
C PHE A 392 -5.75 16.90 9.16
N PRO A 393 -5.81 17.28 7.87
CA PRO A 393 -6.90 18.13 7.39
C PRO A 393 -8.22 17.37 7.49
N GLU A 394 -9.26 18.07 7.94
CA GLU A 394 -10.61 17.53 8.13
C GLU A 394 -11.61 18.22 7.20
N HIS A 395 -12.70 17.54 6.91
CA HIS A 395 -13.82 18.08 6.15
C HIS A 395 -15.14 17.45 6.64
N PRO A 396 -16.24 18.20 6.83
CA PRO A 396 -17.47 17.69 7.44
C PRO A 396 -18.11 16.50 6.70
N CYS A 397 -17.86 16.35 5.40
CA CYS A 397 -18.36 15.22 4.62
C CYS A 397 -17.57 13.94 4.81
N PHE A 398 -16.43 13.94 5.50
CA PHE A 398 -15.54 12.81 5.55
C PHE A 398 -15.30 12.29 6.97
N THR A 399 -15.16 10.98 7.05
CA THR A 399 -14.62 10.29 8.23
C THR A 399 -13.29 9.67 7.89
N LEU A 400 -12.24 9.99 8.64
CA LEU A 400 -10.92 9.36 8.52
C LEU A 400 -11.00 7.93 9.09
N ILE A 401 -10.69 6.93 8.26
CA ILE A 401 -10.72 5.51 8.66
C ILE A 401 -9.33 4.89 8.81
N ALA A 402 -8.32 5.46 8.15
CA ALA A 402 -6.94 5.00 8.29
C ALA A 402 -5.94 6.14 8.06
N SER A 403 -4.85 6.12 8.83
CA SER A 403 -3.67 6.98 8.65
C SER A 403 -2.42 6.13 8.80
N CYS A 404 -1.63 6.01 7.74
CA CYS A 404 -0.47 5.14 7.69
C CYS A 404 0.81 5.94 7.44
N GLU A 405 1.75 5.95 8.36
CA GLU A 405 2.99 6.71 8.23
C GLU A 405 3.98 6.01 7.30
N GLN A 406 4.58 6.78 6.40
CA GLN A 406 5.76 6.40 5.64
C GLN A 406 6.90 7.34 6.00
N ILE A 407 7.86 6.88 6.79
CA ILE A 407 9.05 7.64 7.16
C ILE A 407 9.99 7.71 5.95
N LEU A 408 10.28 8.91 5.47
CA LEU A 408 11.15 9.18 4.33
C LEU A 408 12.53 9.68 4.76
N SER A 409 12.61 10.41 5.88
CA SER A 409 13.85 10.87 6.49
C SER A 409 13.65 11.16 7.99
N LEU A 410 14.70 11.55 8.69
CA LEU A 410 14.60 11.95 10.10
C LEU A 410 13.66 13.15 10.33
N ARG A 411 13.60 14.06 9.36
CA ARG A 411 12.82 15.31 9.45
C ARG A 411 11.51 15.28 8.70
N TYR A 412 11.23 14.21 7.99
CA TYR A 412 10.12 14.19 7.04
C TYR A 412 9.52 12.80 6.92
N SER A 413 8.23 12.75 7.09
CA SER A 413 7.37 11.61 6.74
C SER A 413 6.17 12.06 5.91
N ARG A 414 5.42 11.12 5.39
CA ARG A 414 4.11 11.35 4.82
C ARG A 414 3.14 10.30 5.32
N TYR A 415 1.90 10.69 5.48
CA TYR A 415 0.81 9.81 5.87
C TYR A 415 -0.08 9.51 4.69
N LEU A 416 -0.35 8.24 4.44
CA LEU A 416 -1.45 7.86 3.58
C LEU A 416 -2.73 7.94 4.39
N LEU A 417 -3.59 8.88 4.03
CA LEU A 417 -4.89 9.09 4.65
C LEU A 417 -5.95 8.41 3.81
N THR A 418 -6.82 7.64 4.44
CA THR A 418 -8.00 7.04 3.82
C THR A 418 -9.24 7.57 4.52
N MET A 419 -10.06 8.29 3.78
CA MET A 419 -11.30 8.89 4.24
C MET A 419 -12.49 8.32 3.48
N VAL A 420 -13.62 8.19 4.14
CA VAL A 420 -14.90 7.77 3.56
C VAL A 420 -15.86 8.94 3.56
N LYS A 421 -16.55 9.17 2.46
CA LYS A 421 -17.62 10.16 2.39
C LYS A 421 -18.84 9.66 3.14
N THR A 422 -19.12 10.29 4.27
CA THR A 422 -20.24 9.98 5.17
C THR A 422 -21.31 11.06 5.23
N GLY A 423 -21.03 12.24 4.69
CA GLY A 423 -21.94 13.39 4.65
C GLY A 423 -22.23 13.89 3.24
N ALA A 424 -23.45 14.32 2.98
CA ALA A 424 -23.84 14.97 1.74
C ALA A 424 -23.21 16.36 1.62
N TYR A 425 -22.79 16.73 0.41
CA TYR A 425 -22.23 18.06 0.14
C TYR A 425 -23.34 19.10 -0.11
N THR A 426 -23.41 20.14 0.74
CA THR A 426 -24.34 21.27 0.67
C THR A 426 -23.59 22.59 0.77
N GLU A 427 -24.25 23.71 0.42
CA GLU A 427 -23.67 25.05 0.56
C GLU A 427 -23.31 25.39 2.01
N GLU A 428 -24.13 24.97 2.99
CA GLU A 428 -23.86 25.15 4.42
C GLU A 428 -22.61 24.42 4.88
N ILE A 429 -22.38 23.23 4.31
CA ILE A 429 -21.19 22.41 4.58
C ILE A 429 -19.95 23.05 3.96
N GLU A 430 -20.05 23.65 2.78
CA GLU A 430 -18.96 24.38 2.14
C GLU A 430 -18.44 25.52 3.04
N GLU A 431 -19.35 26.33 3.64
CA GLU A 431 -18.97 27.37 4.59
C GLU A 431 -18.29 26.82 5.85
N SER A 432 -18.82 25.70 6.38
CA SER A 432 -18.24 25.02 7.54
C SER A 432 -16.84 24.45 7.23
N ALA A 433 -16.68 23.84 6.05
CA ALA A 433 -15.39 23.31 5.58
C ALA A 433 -14.34 24.42 5.41
N GLN A 434 -14.74 25.56 4.87
CA GLN A 434 -13.87 26.73 4.74
C GLN A 434 -13.37 27.23 6.09
N LYS A 435 -14.23 27.27 7.10
CA LYS A 435 -13.85 27.66 8.47
C LYS A 435 -12.85 26.65 9.08
N MET A 436 -13.14 25.37 9.01
CA MET A 436 -12.26 24.32 9.49
C MET A 436 -10.88 24.38 8.81
N HIS A 437 -10.87 24.64 7.50
CA HIS A 437 -9.63 24.78 6.75
C HIS A 437 -8.80 25.98 7.22
N LEU A 438 -9.41 27.12 7.48
CA LEU A 438 -8.71 28.31 7.97
C LEU A 438 -8.11 28.05 9.36
N GLU A 439 -8.84 27.42 10.25
CA GLU A 439 -8.36 27.03 11.58
C GLU A 439 -7.19 26.03 11.47
N PHE A 440 -7.27 25.03 10.61
CA PHE A 440 -6.22 24.07 10.36
C PHE A 440 -4.95 24.75 9.80
N LYS A 441 -5.12 25.64 8.83
CA LYS A 441 -4.03 26.42 8.24
C LYS A 441 -3.30 27.23 9.30
N GLU A 442 -4.03 27.97 10.14
CA GLU A 442 -3.45 28.81 11.17
C GLU A 442 -2.73 28.01 12.26
N ASN A 443 -3.28 26.89 12.67
CA ASN A 443 -2.74 26.11 13.78
C ASN A 443 -1.62 25.14 13.37
N HIS A 444 -1.70 24.58 12.17
CA HIS A 444 -0.85 23.46 11.78
C HIS A 444 0.02 23.71 10.56
N LEU A 445 -0.32 24.67 9.71
CA LEU A 445 0.43 24.99 8.49
C LEU A 445 1.06 26.37 8.48
N LYS A 446 0.88 27.18 9.53
CA LYS A 446 1.40 28.55 9.60
C LYS A 446 2.92 28.63 9.48
N TRP A 447 3.62 27.63 9.99
CA TRP A 447 5.08 27.53 9.89
C TRP A 447 5.58 27.15 8.49
N LEU A 448 4.66 26.76 7.58
CA LEU A 448 4.91 26.61 6.15
C LEU A 448 4.58 27.88 5.36
N GLU A 449 4.65 29.07 5.97
CA GLU A 449 4.16 30.36 5.40
C GLU A 449 4.63 30.62 3.97
N ASP A 450 5.84 30.22 3.63
CA ASP A 450 6.35 30.30 2.25
C ASP A 450 5.83 29.19 1.33
N GLY A 451 4.92 28.34 1.80
CA GLY A 451 4.31 27.26 1.02
C GLY A 451 5.32 26.19 0.56
N ASN A 452 6.52 26.18 1.10
CA ASN A 452 7.60 25.34 0.63
C ASN A 452 8.12 24.41 1.75
N LEU A 453 7.58 23.20 1.75
CA LEU A 453 8.06 22.13 2.61
C LEU A 453 9.56 21.81 2.38
N HIS A 454 10.09 22.17 1.22
CA HIS A 454 11.50 21.98 0.87
C HIS A 454 12.43 22.68 1.85
N SER A 455 12.14 23.92 2.24
CA SER A 455 12.98 24.66 3.20
C SER A 455 12.96 24.01 4.58
N ALA A 456 11.81 23.55 5.06
CA ALA A 456 11.70 22.87 6.34
C ALA A 456 12.45 21.51 6.37
N VAL A 457 12.45 20.79 5.25
CA VAL A 457 13.10 19.47 5.13
C VAL A 457 14.60 19.58 4.87
N PHE A 458 15.04 20.58 4.08
CA PHE A 458 16.42 20.69 3.59
C PHE A 458 17.20 21.89 4.13
N SER A 459 16.62 22.71 5.01
CA SER A 459 17.39 23.75 5.68
C SER A 459 18.63 23.16 6.37
N PRO A 460 19.82 23.77 6.23
CA PRO A 460 21.00 23.32 6.95
C PRO A 460 20.69 23.37 8.45
N ALA A 461 20.87 22.26 9.15
CA ALA A 461 20.90 22.29 10.60
C ALA A 461 22.08 23.15 11.02
N ASP A 462 21.93 23.99 12.07
CA ASP A 462 23.01 24.74 12.66
C ASP A 462 24.24 23.86 12.83
N SER A 463 25.37 24.32 12.29
CA SER A 463 26.55 23.53 11.91
C SER A 463 27.28 22.80 13.04
N GLN A 464 26.82 22.87 14.28
CA GLN A 464 27.44 22.17 15.42
C GLN A 464 26.71 20.87 15.82
N GLU A 465 25.39 20.74 15.62
CA GLU A 465 24.66 19.52 15.90
C GLU A 465 24.76 18.49 14.76
N ALA A 466 24.92 18.94 13.52
CA ALA A 466 25.03 18.07 12.35
C ALA A 466 26.29 17.19 12.32
N LEU A 467 27.37 17.59 12.97
CA LEU A 467 28.60 16.80 13.08
C LEU A 467 28.52 15.73 14.16
N GLY A 468 27.77 15.96 15.25
CA GLY A 468 27.51 14.97 16.29
C GLY A 468 26.51 13.87 15.87
N ALA A 469 25.49 14.24 15.08
CA ALA A 469 24.48 13.30 14.61
C ALA A 469 24.99 12.38 13.49
N LYS A 470 25.93 12.86 12.65
CA LYS A 470 26.53 12.03 11.59
C LYS A 470 27.40 10.89 12.12
N SER A 471 27.96 11.01 13.32
CA SER A 471 28.80 9.97 13.93
C SER A 471 27.99 8.87 14.66
N LYS A 472 26.76 9.17 15.10
CA LYS A 472 25.88 8.20 15.80
C LYS A 472 24.89 7.47 14.89
N PHE A 473 24.69 7.94 13.65
CA PHE A 473 23.87 7.27 12.64
C PHE A 473 24.70 6.38 11.71
N ASP A 474 25.77 5.83 12.26
CA ASP A 474 26.61 4.89 11.55
C ASP A 474 25.87 3.54 11.45
N ARG A 475 25.56 3.17 10.21
CA ARG A 475 25.30 1.85 9.63
C ARG A 475 24.38 0.84 10.35
N ASP A 476 24.21 0.90 11.67
CA ASP A 476 23.47 -0.12 12.43
C ASP A 476 21.99 0.19 12.69
N SER A 477 21.56 1.44 12.54
CA SER A 477 20.16 1.86 12.77
C SER A 477 19.30 2.01 11.50
N LYS A 478 19.86 1.78 10.32
CA LYS A 478 19.03 1.63 9.13
C LYS A 478 18.41 0.23 9.17
N PRO A 479 17.06 0.11 9.15
CA PRO A 479 16.46 -1.20 8.97
C PRO A 479 17.12 -1.83 7.76
N LYS A 480 17.79 -2.97 7.92
CA LYS A 480 18.50 -3.70 6.85
C LYS A 480 17.57 -4.18 5.74
N TYR A 481 16.28 -3.95 5.88
CA TYR A 481 15.23 -4.19 4.90
C TYR A 481 14.94 -2.96 4.02
N ARG A 482 15.96 -2.36 3.44
CA ARG A 482 15.80 -1.84 2.08
C ARG A 482 15.87 -3.07 1.18
N GLY A 483 14.73 -3.48 0.60
CA GLY A 483 14.69 -4.51 -0.41
C GLY A 483 15.71 -4.22 -1.51
N LYS A 484 16.94 -4.70 -1.32
CA LYS A 484 17.86 -4.90 -2.44
C LYS A 484 17.29 -6.10 -3.18
N TYR A 485 16.60 -5.85 -4.27
CA TYR A 485 16.43 -6.85 -5.29
C TYR A 485 17.83 -7.35 -5.64
N ALA A 486 18.17 -8.54 -5.20
CA ALA A 486 19.38 -9.20 -5.62
C ALA A 486 19.24 -9.40 -7.13
N SER A 487 20.13 -8.77 -7.89
CA SER A 487 20.26 -9.02 -9.32
C SER A 487 20.43 -10.53 -9.51
N MET A 488 19.56 -11.16 -10.29
CA MET A 488 19.76 -12.53 -10.77
C MET A 488 21.11 -12.58 -11.46
N LEU A 489 22.03 -13.37 -10.89
CA LEU A 489 23.22 -13.81 -11.62
C LEU A 489 22.76 -14.75 -12.73
N PRO A 490 23.38 -14.71 -13.91
CA PRO A 490 23.03 -15.58 -15.02
C PRO A 490 23.27 -17.05 -14.63
N VAL A 491 22.29 -17.89 -14.93
CA VAL A 491 22.37 -19.34 -14.76
C VAL A 491 23.43 -19.86 -15.73
N VAL A 492 24.56 -20.32 -15.21
CA VAL A 492 25.53 -21.09 -15.97
C VAL A 492 25.00 -22.53 -16.00
N PRO A 493 24.81 -23.16 -17.17
CA PRO A 493 24.39 -24.54 -17.25
C PRO A 493 25.53 -25.46 -16.78
N LEU A 494 25.28 -26.28 -15.76
CA LEU A 494 26.15 -27.34 -15.36
C LEU A 494 25.92 -28.61 -16.23
N PRO A 495 26.96 -29.38 -16.55
CA PRO A 495 26.84 -30.54 -17.41
C PRO A 495 26.04 -31.67 -16.76
N VAL A 496 25.27 -32.34 -17.61
CA VAL A 496 24.41 -33.48 -17.27
C VAL A 496 25.33 -34.67 -17.06
N ASP A 497 25.50 -35.15 -15.82
CA ASP A 497 25.61 -36.58 -15.48
C ASP A 497 25.73 -36.77 -13.96
N SER A 498 24.75 -37.45 -13.42
CA SER A 498 24.74 -38.41 -12.33
C SER A 498 23.48 -38.29 -11.45
N GLY A 499 22.83 -39.39 -11.31
CA GLY A 499 21.47 -39.60 -10.81
C GLY A 499 21.21 -39.40 -9.31
N LEU A 500 21.79 -38.41 -8.65
CA LEU A 500 21.62 -38.19 -7.21
C LEU A 500 21.35 -36.75 -6.79
N ILE A 501 21.14 -35.82 -7.75
CA ILE A 501 20.94 -34.39 -7.44
C ILE A 501 19.61 -33.90 -8.04
N LYS A 502 18.48 -34.46 -7.59
CA LYS A 502 17.15 -33.91 -7.94
C LYS A 502 16.44 -33.14 -6.80
N LEU A 503 17.04 -33.07 -5.63
CA LEU A 503 16.44 -32.43 -4.45
C LEU A 503 16.95 -31.02 -4.14
N ALA A 504 17.99 -30.53 -4.81
CA ALA A 504 18.64 -29.26 -4.45
C ALA A 504 18.07 -28.00 -5.13
N TYR A 505 17.13 -28.11 -6.07
CA TYR A 505 16.74 -26.99 -6.94
C TYR A 505 15.52 -26.18 -6.47
N LEU A 506 14.96 -26.44 -5.30
CA LEU A 506 13.75 -25.75 -4.83
C LEU A 506 13.98 -24.77 -3.67
N GLN A 507 15.22 -24.53 -3.28
CA GLN A 507 15.52 -23.69 -2.11
C GLN A 507 15.88 -22.22 -2.39
N SER A 508 16.07 -21.82 -3.65
CA SER A 508 16.54 -20.45 -3.95
C SER A 508 15.43 -19.37 -3.93
N ASN A 509 14.19 -19.73 -3.72
CA ASN A 509 13.05 -18.79 -3.80
C ASN A 509 12.37 -18.48 -2.46
N CYS A 510 12.94 -18.84 -1.34
CA CYS A 510 12.41 -18.50 -0.01
C CYS A 510 13.06 -17.28 0.65
N LEU A 511 13.91 -16.56 -0.04
CA LEU A 511 14.52 -15.32 0.44
C LEU A 511 14.22 -14.20 -0.56
N LEU A 512 13.03 -13.64 -0.45
CA LEU A 512 12.73 -12.25 -0.84
C LEU A 512 11.31 -11.89 -0.36
#